data_31d16a0dd253ed99431933215ec8ad62
#
_entry.id   31d16a0dd253ed99431933215ec8ad62
#
_cell.length_a   1.000
_cell.length_b   1.000
_cell.length_c   1.000
_cell.angle_alpha   90.00
_cell.angle_beta   90.00
_cell.angle_gamma   90.00
#
_symmetry.space_group_name_H-M   'P 1'
#
loop_
_entity.id
_entity.type
_entity.pdbx_description
1 polymer ?
#
loop_
_entity_poly.entity_id
_entity_poly.type
_entity_poly.pdbx_seq_one_letter_code
_entity_poly.pdbx_strand_id
1 'polypeptide(L)'
;MAQYKTPNVYMREESVLPTSAAEVATSIPAFIGYTQITTDKKDDTKSIINKPYRITTLAEYEEIFGDLYYESLEVAYKSSSDEYYISDANNNALPSFFLYQSVQHYFANGGGACWVVSCGGYETSTTAADGTVTIAPTIMKKGPLELSLAAIAQIDEVTLFVIPEAVTLSAVDHYGVHTTALQQASDLKDRFALIDVQQTSLLAPDQAADALAMRDKVVGDLKYGATYYPYLRSTIA
;
A
#
# COMPACT_ATOMS: atom_id res chain seq x y z
N MET A 1 54.71 -1.70 7.70
CA MET A 1 55.16 -2.80 8.60
C MET A 1 55.81 -2.15 9.78
N ALA A 2 55.36 -2.49 11.01
CA ALA A 2 56.05 -2.04 12.21
C ALA A 2 57.35 -2.80 12.34
N GLN A 3 58.47 -2.10 12.43
CA GLN A 3 59.81 -2.70 12.57
C GLN A 3 60.16 -2.73 14.06
N TYR A 4 60.15 -3.91 14.65
CA TYR A 4 60.52 -4.13 16.07
C TYR A 4 62.03 -4.10 16.25
N LYS A 5 62.54 -3.25 17.16
CA LYS A 5 63.98 -2.99 17.30
C LYS A 5 64.64 -3.71 18.47
N THR A 6 63.89 -4.35 19.33
CA THR A 6 64.44 -5.06 20.52
C THR A 6 63.85 -6.46 20.63
N PRO A 7 64.62 -7.47 21.09
CA PRO A 7 64.10 -8.80 21.36
C PRO A 7 63.06 -8.72 22.49
N ASN A 8 61.84 -9.05 22.21
CA ASN A 8 60.73 -9.12 23.17
C ASN A 8 59.59 -9.97 22.58
N VAL A 9 58.61 -10.31 23.40
CA VAL A 9 57.38 -10.93 22.92
C VAL A 9 56.41 -9.83 22.51
N TYR A 10 56.09 -9.81 21.24
CA TYR A 10 55.11 -8.86 20.68
C TYR A 10 53.82 -9.60 20.39
N MET A 11 52.71 -9.19 20.99
CA MET A 11 51.37 -9.64 20.62
C MET A 11 50.77 -8.72 19.56
N ARG A 12 50.34 -9.29 18.47
CA ARG A 12 49.57 -8.62 17.44
C ARG A 12 48.20 -9.27 17.37
N GLU A 13 47.18 -8.50 17.70
CA GLU A 13 45.79 -8.93 17.45
C GLU A 13 45.50 -8.70 15.96
N GLU A 14 45.27 -9.78 15.23
CA GLU A 14 44.68 -9.72 13.92
C GLU A 14 43.23 -10.18 14.03
N SER A 15 42.29 -9.31 13.65
CA SER A 15 40.88 -9.70 13.52
C SER A 15 40.77 -10.74 12.41
N VAL A 16 40.58 -12.00 12.77
CA VAL A 16 40.44 -13.12 11.83
C VAL A 16 39.00 -13.21 11.29
N LEU A 17 38.08 -12.47 11.92
CA LEU A 17 36.70 -12.40 11.44
C LEU A 17 36.62 -11.27 10.40
N PRO A 18 36.28 -11.60 9.12
CA PRO A 18 35.90 -10.56 8.21
C PRO A 18 34.74 -9.81 8.84
N THR A 19 34.74 -8.48 8.76
CA THR A 19 33.55 -7.69 9.05
C THR A 19 32.47 -8.16 8.08
N SER A 20 31.64 -9.15 8.49
CA SER A 20 30.46 -9.49 7.73
C SER A 20 29.52 -8.32 7.92
N ALA A 21 29.54 -7.38 6.97
CA ALA A 21 28.42 -6.51 6.80
C ALA A 21 27.27 -7.42 6.36
N ALA A 22 26.39 -7.77 7.29
CA ALA A 22 25.14 -8.42 6.94
C ALA A 22 24.41 -7.46 6.00
N GLU A 23 24.09 -7.93 4.79
CA GLU A 23 23.30 -7.17 3.86
C GLU A 23 21.92 -6.97 4.49
N VAL A 24 21.63 -5.74 4.91
CA VAL A 24 20.32 -5.38 5.44
C VAL A 24 19.43 -5.07 4.23
N ALA A 25 18.32 -5.77 4.08
CA ALA A 25 17.34 -5.48 3.05
C ALA A 25 16.87 -4.02 3.20
N THR A 26 17.14 -3.20 2.20
CA THR A 26 16.97 -1.73 2.27
C THR A 26 15.67 -1.21 1.70
N SER A 27 14.79 -2.07 1.18
CA SER A 27 13.55 -1.66 0.50
C SER A 27 12.43 -2.63 0.80
N ILE A 28 12.00 -2.65 2.07
CA ILE A 28 10.87 -3.49 2.51
C ILE A 28 9.62 -2.64 2.57
N PRO A 29 8.68 -2.79 1.60
CA PRO A 29 7.45 -2.03 1.60
C PRO A 29 6.43 -2.59 2.59
N ALA A 30 5.61 -1.69 3.13
CA ALA A 30 4.36 -2.00 3.80
C ALA A 30 3.20 -1.55 2.90
N PHE A 31 2.39 -2.50 2.46
CA PHE A 31 1.19 -2.27 1.71
C PHE A 31 0.00 -2.17 2.66
N ILE A 32 -0.78 -1.11 2.54
CA ILE A 32 -1.93 -0.81 3.40
C ILE A 32 -3.17 -0.66 2.54
N GLY A 33 -4.22 -1.46 2.82
CA GLY A 33 -5.45 -1.39 2.06
C GLY A 33 -6.52 -2.38 2.53
N TYR A 34 -7.56 -2.52 1.71
CA TYR A 34 -8.68 -3.42 1.97
C TYR A 34 -8.41 -4.82 1.41
N THR A 35 -9.04 -5.84 2.00
CA THR A 35 -8.78 -7.25 1.67
C THR A 35 -10.08 -8.04 1.64
N GLN A 36 -10.08 -9.20 0.98
CA GLN A 36 -11.24 -10.09 0.96
C GLN A 36 -11.49 -10.72 2.34
N ILE A 37 -10.41 -11.23 2.98
CA ILE A 37 -10.47 -11.89 4.28
C ILE A 37 -10.06 -10.90 5.36
N THR A 38 -10.85 -10.82 6.44
CA THR A 38 -10.61 -9.93 7.58
C THR A 38 -10.52 -10.67 8.92
N THR A 39 -10.63 -11.99 8.88
CA THR A 39 -10.55 -12.88 10.07
C THR A 39 -9.47 -13.93 9.86
N ASP A 40 -8.90 -14.44 10.95
CA ASP A 40 -7.90 -15.50 10.90
C ASP A 40 -8.56 -16.82 10.45
N LYS A 41 -8.02 -17.48 9.42
CA LYS A 41 -8.53 -18.78 8.93
C LYS A 41 -8.56 -19.90 9.97
N LYS A 42 -7.72 -19.79 11.02
CA LYS A 42 -7.64 -20.78 12.09
C LYS A 42 -8.60 -20.47 13.23
N ASP A 43 -9.05 -19.23 13.33
CA ASP A 43 -9.92 -18.75 14.40
C ASP A 43 -10.74 -17.56 13.87
N ASP A 44 -11.90 -17.85 13.30
CA ASP A 44 -12.82 -16.86 12.71
C ASP A 44 -13.27 -15.78 13.70
N THR A 45 -13.02 -15.97 14.99
CA THR A 45 -13.31 -14.95 16.02
C THR A 45 -12.22 -13.88 16.10
N LYS A 46 -11.05 -14.13 15.52
CA LYS A 46 -9.90 -13.20 15.53
C LYS A 46 -9.84 -12.38 14.28
N SER A 47 -10.06 -11.07 14.42
CA SER A 47 -9.82 -10.13 13.33
C SER A 47 -8.33 -10.01 13.01
N ILE A 48 -8.01 -9.93 11.71
CA ILE A 48 -6.68 -9.59 11.20
C ILE A 48 -6.56 -8.10 10.83
N ILE A 49 -7.64 -7.33 10.95
CA ILE A 49 -7.65 -5.89 10.65
C ILE A 49 -6.65 -5.16 11.57
N ASN A 50 -5.91 -4.23 11.00
CA ASN A 50 -4.85 -3.46 11.64
C ASN A 50 -3.73 -4.32 12.26
N LYS A 51 -3.52 -5.53 11.75
CA LYS A 51 -2.39 -6.37 12.15
C LYS A 51 -1.43 -6.51 10.97
N PRO A 52 -0.14 -6.15 11.15
CA PRO A 52 0.88 -6.34 10.13
C PRO A 52 1.22 -7.82 9.95
N TYR A 53 1.23 -8.29 8.71
CA TYR A 53 1.68 -9.63 8.33
C TYR A 53 2.84 -9.52 7.35
N ARG A 54 3.91 -10.24 7.62
CA ARG A 54 5.05 -10.36 6.71
C ARG A 54 4.80 -11.49 5.74
N ILE A 55 4.92 -11.20 4.46
CA ILE A 55 4.75 -12.17 3.37
C ILE A 55 5.97 -12.14 2.45
N THR A 56 6.20 -13.24 1.75
CA THR A 56 7.31 -13.41 0.81
C THR A 56 6.86 -13.80 -0.59
N THR A 57 5.60 -14.18 -0.75
CA THR A 57 5.00 -14.59 -2.01
C THR A 57 3.56 -14.11 -2.13
N LEU A 58 3.05 -14.02 -3.37
CA LEU A 58 1.63 -13.74 -3.61
C LEU A 58 0.72 -14.84 -3.05
N ALA A 59 1.15 -16.10 -3.08
CA ALA A 59 0.38 -17.22 -2.52
C ALA A 59 0.16 -17.08 -1.01
N GLU A 60 1.16 -16.58 -0.27
CA GLU A 60 1.00 -16.26 1.17
C GLU A 60 -0.01 -15.11 1.37
N TYR A 61 -0.01 -14.11 0.47
CA TYR A 61 -1.02 -13.05 0.51
C TYR A 61 -2.42 -13.64 0.35
N GLU A 62 -2.64 -14.45 -0.70
CA GLU A 62 -3.93 -15.08 -1.00
C GLU A 62 -4.40 -16.00 0.13
N GLU A 63 -3.48 -16.69 0.77
CA GLU A 63 -3.80 -17.53 1.93
C GLU A 63 -4.32 -16.70 3.12
N ILE A 64 -3.74 -15.54 3.39
CA ILE A 64 -4.05 -14.73 4.59
C ILE A 64 -5.20 -13.75 4.30
N PHE A 65 -5.13 -13.04 3.17
CA PHE A 65 -5.97 -11.90 2.85
C PHE A 65 -7.03 -12.16 1.78
N GLY A 66 -6.94 -13.30 1.09
CA GLY A 66 -7.84 -13.66 0.00
C GLY A 66 -7.41 -13.13 -1.35
N ASP A 67 -8.36 -13.11 -2.27
CA ASP A 67 -8.16 -12.87 -3.70
C ASP A 67 -8.58 -11.43 -4.08
N LEU A 68 -8.48 -11.15 -5.37
CA LEU A 68 -8.93 -9.93 -6.02
C LEU A 68 -10.42 -9.66 -5.76
N TYR A 69 -10.79 -8.40 -5.64
CA TYR A 69 -12.18 -7.99 -5.72
C TYR A 69 -12.67 -8.01 -7.17
N TYR A 70 -13.71 -8.77 -7.44
CA TYR A 70 -14.32 -8.85 -8.78
C TYR A 70 -15.41 -7.79 -8.91
N GLU A 71 -15.15 -6.80 -9.76
CA GLU A 71 -16.12 -5.74 -10.05
C GLU A 71 -17.34 -6.30 -10.79
N SER A 72 -18.51 -5.90 -10.36
CA SER A 72 -19.76 -6.15 -11.08
C SER A 72 -19.94 -5.07 -12.17
N LEU A 73 -19.73 -5.44 -13.41
CA LEU A 73 -19.88 -4.54 -14.54
C LEU A 73 -21.26 -4.71 -15.19
N GLU A 74 -22.03 -3.63 -15.29
CA GLU A 74 -23.26 -3.62 -16.06
C GLU A 74 -22.96 -3.26 -17.53
N VAL A 75 -23.40 -4.11 -18.45
CA VAL A 75 -23.32 -3.85 -19.89
C VAL A 75 -24.65 -3.32 -20.37
N ALA A 76 -24.67 -2.08 -20.84
CA ALA A 76 -25.83 -1.47 -21.48
C ALA A 76 -25.69 -1.45 -22.99
N TYR A 77 -26.82 -1.52 -23.68
CA TYR A 77 -26.90 -1.42 -25.15
C TYR A 77 -27.45 -0.07 -25.57
N LYS A 78 -26.74 0.59 -26.49
CA LYS A 78 -27.14 1.86 -27.06
C LYS A 78 -27.70 1.66 -28.46
N SER A 79 -29.02 1.63 -28.59
CA SER A 79 -29.70 1.36 -29.85
C SER A 79 -29.43 2.39 -30.94
N SER A 80 -29.05 3.64 -30.60
CA SER A 80 -28.76 4.71 -31.57
C SER A 80 -27.42 4.52 -32.31
N SER A 81 -26.48 3.78 -31.76
CA SER A 81 -25.17 3.52 -32.36
C SER A 81 -24.90 2.01 -32.56
N ASP A 82 -25.87 1.14 -32.22
CA ASP A 82 -25.73 -0.32 -32.27
C ASP A 82 -24.49 -0.83 -31.50
N GLU A 83 -24.24 -0.24 -30.34
CA GLU A 83 -23.03 -0.52 -29.54
C GLU A 83 -23.39 -0.97 -28.13
N TYR A 84 -22.62 -1.94 -27.63
CA TYR A 84 -22.60 -2.28 -26.21
C TYR A 84 -21.54 -1.43 -25.51
N TYR A 85 -21.87 -0.88 -24.36
CA TYR A 85 -20.94 -0.14 -23.52
C TYR A 85 -21.08 -0.57 -22.06
N ILE A 86 -20.03 -0.42 -21.29
CA ILE A 86 -20.07 -0.66 -19.86
C ILE A 86 -20.79 0.53 -19.24
N SER A 87 -21.97 0.24 -18.65
CA SER A 87 -22.74 1.23 -17.89
C SER A 87 -22.12 1.35 -16.51
N ASP A 88 -21.10 2.20 -16.42
CA ASP A 88 -20.59 2.62 -15.12
C ASP A 88 -21.35 3.87 -14.68
N ALA A 89 -22.04 3.78 -13.55
CA ALA A 89 -22.80 4.89 -12.99
C ALA A 89 -21.93 6.12 -12.67
N ASN A 90 -20.61 5.95 -12.61
CA ASN A 90 -19.66 7.00 -12.28
C ASN A 90 -18.72 7.37 -13.43
N ASN A 91 -18.79 6.69 -14.59
CA ASN A 91 -17.89 6.90 -15.73
C ASN A 91 -16.37 6.89 -15.37
N ASN A 92 -16.03 6.26 -14.28
CA ASN A 92 -14.69 6.15 -13.74
C ASN A 92 -14.26 4.67 -13.81
N ALA A 93 -13.40 4.35 -14.76
CA ALA A 93 -12.88 3.00 -14.98
C ALA A 93 -11.81 2.59 -13.96
N LEU A 94 -11.83 3.14 -12.75
CA LEU A 94 -10.93 2.71 -11.68
C LEU A 94 -11.53 1.53 -10.92
N PRO A 95 -10.74 0.50 -10.62
CA PRO A 95 -11.13 -0.54 -9.67
C PRO A 95 -11.51 0.06 -8.32
N SER A 96 -12.42 -0.61 -7.61
CA SER A 96 -12.79 -0.19 -6.25
C SER A 96 -11.64 -0.41 -5.26
N PHE A 97 -10.83 -1.46 -5.47
CA PHE A 97 -9.74 -1.84 -4.58
C PHE A 97 -8.46 -2.13 -5.36
N PHE A 98 -7.31 -1.69 -4.85
CA PHE A 98 -6.02 -1.74 -5.54
C PHE A 98 -4.95 -2.57 -4.81
N LEU A 99 -5.18 -2.95 -3.55
CA LEU A 99 -4.15 -3.60 -2.74
C LEU A 99 -3.64 -4.90 -3.37
N TYR A 100 -4.57 -5.80 -3.76
CA TYR A 100 -4.20 -7.08 -4.39
C TYR A 100 -3.34 -6.88 -5.63
N GLN A 101 -3.80 -6.04 -6.57
CA GLN A 101 -3.08 -5.76 -7.82
C GLN A 101 -1.71 -5.12 -7.57
N SER A 102 -1.60 -4.26 -6.55
CA SER A 102 -0.33 -3.63 -6.18
C SER A 102 0.67 -4.65 -5.64
N VAL A 103 0.23 -5.57 -4.79
CA VAL A 103 1.05 -6.67 -4.26
C VAL A 103 1.41 -7.67 -5.37
N GLN A 104 0.46 -8.02 -6.24
CA GLN A 104 0.69 -8.87 -7.41
C GLN A 104 1.75 -8.24 -8.34
N HIS A 105 1.60 -6.95 -8.63
CA HIS A 105 2.56 -6.21 -9.45
C HIS A 105 3.95 -6.17 -8.82
N TYR A 106 4.03 -5.99 -7.51
CA TYR A 106 5.28 -6.00 -6.76
C TYR A 106 6.02 -7.34 -6.92
N PHE A 107 5.34 -8.46 -6.66
CA PHE A 107 5.96 -9.79 -6.81
C PHE A 107 6.26 -10.15 -8.27
N ALA A 108 5.41 -9.78 -9.23
CA ALA A 108 5.64 -10.00 -10.65
C ALA A 108 6.90 -9.29 -11.18
N ASN A 109 7.30 -8.19 -10.54
CA ASN A 109 8.52 -7.44 -10.84
C ASN A 109 9.74 -7.86 -9.98
N GLY A 110 9.69 -9.01 -9.32
CA GLY A 110 10.80 -9.54 -8.53
C GLY A 110 10.90 -8.96 -7.12
N GLY A 111 9.80 -8.42 -6.60
CA GLY A 111 9.71 -7.97 -5.21
C GLY A 111 10.03 -9.08 -4.21
N GLY A 112 10.76 -8.75 -3.15
CA GLY A 112 11.10 -9.65 -2.05
C GLY A 112 10.04 -9.67 -0.96
N ALA A 113 10.48 -9.90 0.28
CA ALA A 113 9.59 -9.84 1.44
C ALA A 113 8.96 -8.45 1.59
N CYS A 114 7.69 -8.42 1.98
CA CYS A 114 6.97 -7.18 2.27
C CYS A 114 6.00 -7.38 3.44
N TRP A 115 5.49 -6.28 3.95
CA TRP A 115 4.45 -6.27 4.98
C TRP A 115 3.12 -5.87 4.37
N VAL A 116 2.04 -6.48 4.86
CA VAL A 116 0.68 -6.14 4.45
C VAL A 116 -0.17 -5.91 5.69
N VAL A 117 -1.00 -4.87 5.64
CA VAL A 117 -1.98 -4.56 6.69
C VAL A 117 -3.34 -4.36 6.06
N SER A 118 -4.29 -5.19 6.47
CA SER A 118 -5.69 -5.00 6.12
C SER A 118 -6.30 -3.90 6.97
N CYS A 119 -6.92 -2.91 6.35
CA CYS A 119 -7.69 -1.88 7.04
C CYS A 119 -9.19 -2.17 7.07
N GLY A 120 -9.65 -3.23 6.39
CA GLY A 120 -11.04 -3.65 6.35
C GLY A 120 -11.34 -4.63 5.22
N GLY A 121 -12.59 -5.09 5.17
CA GLY A 121 -13.07 -6.00 4.12
C GLY A 121 -13.57 -5.26 2.89
N TYR A 122 -13.58 -5.95 1.75
CA TYR A 122 -14.15 -5.44 0.49
C TYR A 122 -15.64 -5.14 0.61
N GLU A 123 -16.34 -5.85 1.50
CA GLU A 123 -17.78 -5.73 1.65
C GLU A 123 -18.16 -5.38 3.09
N THR A 124 -19.23 -4.62 3.21
CA THR A 124 -19.84 -4.27 4.49
C THR A 124 -21.24 -4.81 4.51
N SER A 125 -21.59 -5.59 5.55
CA SER A 125 -22.95 -6.03 5.78
C SER A 125 -23.67 -5.07 6.73
N THR A 126 -24.88 -4.66 6.36
CA THR A 126 -25.76 -3.87 7.22
C THR A 126 -27.04 -4.65 7.44
N THR A 127 -27.45 -4.79 8.72
CA THR A 127 -28.70 -5.44 9.08
C THR A 127 -29.73 -4.37 9.42
N ALA A 128 -30.82 -4.32 8.68
CA ALA A 128 -31.93 -3.43 8.95
C ALA A 128 -32.73 -3.89 10.17
N ALA A 129 -33.61 -3.03 10.71
CA ALA A 129 -34.42 -3.34 11.88
C ALA A 129 -35.41 -4.49 11.64
N ASP A 130 -35.75 -4.80 10.40
CA ASP A 130 -36.60 -5.92 9.98
C ASP A 130 -35.83 -7.25 9.82
N GLY A 131 -34.51 -7.26 10.10
CA GLY A 131 -33.65 -8.42 9.96
C GLY A 131 -33.08 -8.61 8.54
N THR A 132 -33.39 -7.74 7.59
CA THR A 132 -32.83 -7.79 6.23
C THR A 132 -31.35 -7.47 6.25
N VAL A 133 -30.52 -8.37 5.71
CA VAL A 133 -29.07 -8.18 5.57
C VAL A 133 -28.78 -7.68 4.15
N THR A 134 -28.19 -6.51 4.06
CA THR A 134 -27.69 -5.93 2.80
C THR A 134 -26.17 -5.96 2.79
N ILE A 135 -25.59 -6.57 1.76
CA ILE A 135 -24.15 -6.59 1.52
C ILE A 135 -23.86 -5.58 0.42
N ALA A 136 -22.92 -4.68 0.65
CA ALA A 136 -22.50 -3.67 -0.31
C ALA A 136 -20.97 -3.50 -0.29
N PRO A 137 -20.36 -3.06 -1.39
CA PRO A 137 -18.95 -2.70 -1.41
C PRO A 137 -18.64 -1.69 -0.31
N THR A 138 -17.52 -1.89 0.37
CA THR A 138 -17.10 -1.00 1.44
C THR A 138 -16.72 0.37 0.87
N ILE A 139 -17.32 1.42 1.42
CA ILE A 139 -16.93 2.80 1.10
C ILE A 139 -15.62 3.09 1.84
N MET A 140 -14.58 3.36 1.09
CA MET A 140 -13.26 3.67 1.65
C MET A 140 -13.29 4.95 2.47
N LYS A 141 -12.55 4.96 3.56
CA LYS A 141 -12.45 6.08 4.49
C LYS A 141 -10.99 6.28 4.93
N LYS A 142 -10.64 7.52 5.19
CA LYS A 142 -9.33 7.92 5.70
C LYS A 142 -8.95 7.22 7.02
N GLY A 143 -9.87 7.19 8.00
CA GLY A 143 -9.60 6.68 9.34
C GLY A 143 -9.06 5.25 9.41
N PRO A 144 -9.66 4.25 8.74
CA PRO A 144 -9.13 2.89 8.69
C PRO A 144 -7.69 2.82 8.13
N LEU A 145 -7.37 3.59 7.09
CA LEU A 145 -6.02 3.64 6.52
C LEU A 145 -5.01 4.21 7.52
N GLU A 146 -5.37 5.27 8.24
CA GLU A 146 -4.52 5.86 9.27
C GLU A 146 -4.30 4.94 10.48
N LEU A 147 -5.32 4.16 10.89
CA LEU A 147 -5.17 3.14 11.94
C LEU A 147 -4.20 2.03 11.52
N SER A 148 -4.28 1.57 10.29
CA SER A 148 -3.36 0.57 9.73
C SER A 148 -1.94 1.14 9.61
N LEU A 149 -1.80 2.40 9.22
CA LEU A 149 -0.52 3.11 9.18
C LEU A 149 0.10 3.20 10.58
N ALA A 150 -0.70 3.49 11.60
CA ALA A 150 -0.24 3.52 13.00
C ALA A 150 0.20 2.13 13.49
N ALA A 151 -0.45 1.05 13.05
CA ALA A 151 -0.05 -0.31 13.41
C ALA A 151 1.33 -0.70 12.86
N ILE A 152 1.70 -0.19 11.69
CA ILE A 152 3.02 -0.39 11.07
C ILE A 152 4.15 0.39 11.78
N ALA A 153 3.83 1.39 12.56
CA ALA A 153 4.84 2.20 13.26
C ALA A 153 5.78 1.36 14.16
N GLN A 154 5.30 0.21 14.63
CA GLN A 154 6.03 -0.68 15.55
C GLN A 154 6.95 -1.68 14.85
N ILE A 155 7.00 -1.67 13.51
CA ILE A 155 7.77 -2.64 12.73
C ILE A 155 9.01 -1.95 12.15
N ASP A 156 10.14 -2.15 12.77
CA ASP A 156 11.42 -1.50 12.38
C ASP A 156 11.93 -1.94 10.99
N GLU A 157 11.49 -3.12 10.51
CA GLU A 157 11.90 -3.67 9.22
C GLU A 157 11.33 -2.87 8.03
N VAL A 158 10.22 -2.16 8.23
CA VAL A 158 9.52 -1.42 7.16
C VAL A 158 10.28 -0.15 6.82
N THR A 159 10.57 0.01 5.53
CA THR A 159 11.27 1.18 4.99
C THR A 159 10.46 2.01 4.00
N LEU A 160 9.36 1.46 3.47
CA LEU A 160 8.51 2.14 2.50
C LEU A 160 7.03 2.01 2.87
N PHE A 161 6.27 3.11 2.74
CA PHE A 161 4.81 3.09 2.81
C PHE A 161 4.20 3.10 1.42
N VAL A 162 3.25 2.19 1.16
CA VAL A 162 2.48 2.08 -0.07
C VAL A 162 0.99 1.97 0.29
N ILE A 163 0.19 2.98 -0.09
CA ILE A 163 -1.23 3.07 0.26
C ILE A 163 -2.04 3.24 -1.04
N PRO A 164 -2.19 2.18 -1.84
CA PRO A 164 -2.71 2.29 -3.20
C PRO A 164 -4.17 2.75 -3.25
N GLU A 165 -4.98 2.38 -2.28
CA GLU A 165 -6.40 2.75 -2.24
C GLU A 165 -6.65 4.20 -1.87
N ALA A 166 -5.64 4.92 -1.37
CA ALA A 166 -5.82 6.34 -1.04
C ALA A 166 -6.32 7.17 -2.23
N VAL A 167 -6.00 6.77 -3.47
CA VAL A 167 -6.41 7.49 -4.70
C VAL A 167 -7.92 7.54 -4.91
N THR A 168 -8.68 6.62 -4.31
CA THR A 168 -10.15 6.57 -4.42
C THR A 168 -10.86 7.50 -3.44
N LEU A 169 -10.14 8.03 -2.45
CA LEU A 169 -10.69 8.97 -1.47
C LEU A 169 -10.93 10.36 -2.09
N SER A 170 -11.65 11.21 -1.35
CA SER A 170 -11.67 12.64 -1.68
C SER A 170 -10.25 13.22 -1.69
N ALA A 171 -9.99 14.26 -2.48
CA ALA A 171 -8.65 14.87 -2.56
C ALA A 171 -8.13 15.36 -1.18
N VAL A 172 -9.03 15.75 -0.28
CA VAL A 172 -8.66 16.15 1.09
C VAL A 172 -8.22 14.95 1.92
N ASP A 173 -8.97 13.87 1.85
CA ASP A 173 -8.66 12.64 2.61
C ASP A 173 -7.46 11.91 2.03
N HIS A 174 -7.35 11.83 0.70
CA HIS A 174 -6.22 11.25 0.00
C HIS A 174 -4.90 11.87 0.45
N TYR A 175 -4.76 13.18 0.26
CA TYR A 175 -3.53 13.87 0.67
C TYR A 175 -3.37 13.96 2.19
N GLY A 176 -4.48 13.90 2.94
CA GLY A 176 -4.44 13.81 4.40
C GLY A 176 -3.80 12.51 4.90
N VAL A 177 -4.11 11.35 4.31
CA VAL A 177 -3.44 10.07 4.62
C VAL A 177 -1.95 10.15 4.32
N HIS A 178 -1.56 10.69 3.16
CA HIS A 178 -0.15 10.83 2.80
C HIS A 178 0.60 11.81 3.71
N THR A 179 -0.04 12.88 4.17
CA THR A 179 0.54 13.80 5.17
C THR A 179 0.79 13.07 6.50
N THR A 180 -0.14 12.22 6.93
CA THR A 180 0.04 11.37 8.13
C THR A 180 1.20 10.39 7.95
N ALA A 181 1.34 9.79 6.76
CA ALA A 181 2.45 8.90 6.43
C ALA A 181 3.82 9.62 6.43
N LEU A 182 3.87 10.85 5.88
CA LEU A 182 5.07 11.69 5.91
C LEU A 182 5.45 12.08 7.34
N GLN A 183 4.47 12.44 8.18
CA GLN A 183 4.70 12.77 9.59
C GLN A 183 5.29 11.57 10.32
N GLN A 184 4.71 10.38 10.17
CA GLN A 184 5.23 9.15 10.78
C GLN A 184 6.65 8.84 10.28
N ALA A 185 6.92 9.00 8.98
CA ALA A 185 8.25 8.79 8.42
C ALA A 185 9.28 9.80 8.97
N SER A 186 8.86 11.05 9.21
CA SER A 186 9.69 12.09 9.83
C SER A 186 10.00 11.80 11.29
N ASP A 187 9.03 11.29 12.04
CA ASP A 187 9.19 10.98 13.46
C ASP A 187 10.14 9.79 13.66
N LEU A 188 9.99 8.75 12.85
CA LEU A 188 10.77 7.50 12.95
C LEU A 188 12.13 7.60 12.22
N LYS A 189 12.23 8.38 11.13
CA LYS A 189 13.46 8.64 10.34
C LYS A 189 14.09 7.42 9.67
N ASP A 190 13.37 6.32 9.57
CA ASP A 190 13.81 5.03 9.03
C ASP A 190 13.03 4.59 7.79
N ARG A 191 12.01 5.36 7.39
CA ARG A 191 11.07 5.00 6.33
C ARG A 191 10.71 6.15 5.42
N PHE A 192 10.06 5.83 4.30
CA PHE A 192 9.79 6.75 3.22
C PHE A 192 8.40 6.52 2.63
N ALA A 193 7.63 7.56 2.38
CA ALA A 193 6.29 7.47 1.85
C ALA A 193 6.28 7.57 0.31
N LEU A 194 5.66 6.60 -0.36
CA LEU A 194 5.32 6.70 -1.78
C LEU A 194 3.95 7.33 -1.92
N ILE A 195 3.88 8.43 -2.65
CA ILE A 195 2.68 9.27 -2.77
C ILE A 195 2.23 9.27 -4.22
N ASP A 196 0.99 8.88 -4.45
CA ASP A 196 0.37 9.00 -5.75
C ASP A 196 -0.27 10.38 -5.92
N VAL A 197 -0.15 10.95 -7.12
CA VAL A 197 -0.92 12.16 -7.47
C VAL A 197 -2.30 11.73 -7.94
N GLN A 198 -3.35 12.23 -7.29
CA GLN A 198 -4.70 11.98 -7.73
C GLN A 198 -4.96 12.68 -9.06
N GLN A 199 -5.37 11.93 -10.08
CA GLN A 199 -5.65 12.47 -11.41
C GLN A 199 -7.09 13.01 -11.48
N THR A 200 -7.27 14.18 -12.07
CA THR A 200 -8.61 14.77 -12.34
C THR A 200 -9.40 13.95 -13.34
N SER A 201 -8.71 13.30 -14.28
CA SER A 201 -9.30 12.42 -15.28
C SER A 201 -8.31 11.35 -15.72
N LEU A 202 -8.78 10.11 -15.88
CA LEU A 202 -7.95 9.01 -16.38
C LEU A 202 -7.69 9.08 -17.89
N LEU A 203 -8.64 9.65 -18.64
CA LEU A 203 -8.57 9.74 -20.10
C LEU A 203 -7.83 10.98 -20.58
N ALA A 204 -8.00 12.10 -19.87
CA ALA A 204 -7.40 13.38 -20.19
C ALA A 204 -6.98 14.11 -18.90
N PRO A 205 -5.90 13.67 -18.23
CA PRO A 205 -5.45 14.28 -16.98
C PRO A 205 -4.93 15.70 -17.22
N ASP A 206 -5.38 16.65 -16.39
CA ASP A 206 -4.79 17.99 -16.35
C ASP A 206 -3.57 17.96 -15.44
N GLN A 207 -2.41 17.70 -16.04
CA GLN A 207 -1.15 17.53 -15.33
C GLN A 207 -0.77 18.74 -14.46
N ALA A 208 -1.09 19.94 -14.92
CA ALA A 208 -0.79 21.16 -14.19
C ALA A 208 -1.70 21.32 -12.97
N ALA A 209 -2.99 21.08 -13.13
CA ALA A 209 -3.97 21.14 -12.05
C ALA A 209 -3.72 20.02 -11.01
N ASP A 210 -3.46 18.78 -11.45
CA ASP A 210 -3.18 17.64 -10.57
C ASP A 210 -1.92 17.89 -9.72
N ALA A 211 -0.82 18.34 -10.35
CA ALA A 211 0.42 18.67 -9.64
C ALA A 211 0.22 19.85 -8.66
N LEU A 212 -0.56 20.84 -9.02
CA LEU A 212 -0.87 21.98 -8.16
C LEU A 212 -1.70 21.53 -6.95
N ALA A 213 -2.75 20.74 -7.18
CA ALA A 213 -3.60 20.19 -6.11
C ALA A 213 -2.80 19.36 -5.10
N MET A 214 -1.84 18.57 -5.57
CA MET A 214 -0.91 17.83 -4.72
C MET A 214 -0.04 18.78 -3.88
N ARG A 215 0.60 19.75 -4.51
CA ARG A 215 1.50 20.71 -3.84
C ARG A 215 0.80 21.55 -2.77
N ASP A 216 -0.46 21.91 -3.01
CA ASP A 216 -1.23 22.71 -2.09
C ASP A 216 -1.67 21.93 -0.85
N LYS A 217 -1.84 20.60 -0.96
CA LYS A 217 -2.41 19.76 0.08
C LYS A 217 -1.38 18.91 0.83
N VAL A 218 -0.30 18.50 0.17
CA VAL A 218 0.77 17.74 0.82
C VAL A 218 1.75 18.73 1.44
N VAL A 219 1.71 18.82 2.75
CA VAL A 219 2.52 19.74 3.54
C VAL A 219 3.32 19.00 4.62
N GLY A 220 4.39 19.60 5.12
CA GLY A 220 5.20 19.05 6.20
C GLY A 220 6.54 18.51 5.73
N ASP A 221 6.95 17.36 6.23
CA ASP A 221 8.29 16.80 6.05
C ASP A 221 8.51 16.13 4.68
N LEU A 222 8.41 16.88 3.59
CA LEU A 222 8.46 16.42 2.20
C LEU A 222 9.72 15.62 1.84
N LYS A 223 10.80 15.76 2.60
CA LYS A 223 12.04 14.99 2.41
C LYS A 223 11.90 13.49 2.68
N TYR A 224 10.80 13.06 3.33
CA TYR A 224 10.50 11.67 3.64
C TYR A 224 9.49 11.04 2.69
N GLY A 225 9.25 11.64 1.54
CA GLY A 225 8.36 11.07 0.53
C GLY A 225 8.79 11.40 -0.90
N ALA A 226 8.31 10.59 -1.82
CA ALA A 226 8.40 10.85 -3.25
C ALA A 226 7.03 10.70 -3.91
N THR A 227 6.82 11.52 -4.91
CA THR A 227 5.58 11.55 -5.68
C THR A 227 5.86 11.13 -7.11
N TYR A 228 5.02 10.22 -7.61
CA TYR A 228 5.09 9.72 -8.98
C TYR A 228 3.83 10.08 -9.75
N TYR A 229 4.01 10.49 -11.01
CA TYR A 229 2.95 10.91 -11.90
C TYR A 229 3.43 10.87 -13.37
N PRO A 230 2.61 10.51 -14.36
CA PRO A 230 1.23 10.00 -14.28
C PRO A 230 1.15 8.52 -13.91
N TYR A 231 -0.09 7.99 -13.78
CA TYR A 231 -0.30 6.57 -13.54
C TYR A 231 0.22 5.73 -14.70
N LEU A 232 0.80 4.58 -14.36
CA LEU A 232 1.24 3.59 -15.34
C LEU A 232 0.06 2.67 -15.71
N ARG A 233 0.01 2.29 -16.98
CA ARG A 233 -0.89 1.24 -17.44
C ARG A 233 -0.16 -0.10 -17.37
N SER A 234 -0.76 -1.06 -16.71
CA SER A 234 -0.26 -2.42 -16.59
C SER A 234 -1.13 -3.39 -17.39
N THR A 235 -0.56 -4.51 -17.81
CA THR A 235 -1.28 -5.66 -18.39
C THR A 235 -1.56 -6.73 -17.33
N ILE A 236 -1.21 -6.50 -16.07
CA ILE A 236 -1.54 -7.38 -14.96
C ILE A 236 -3.02 -7.15 -14.65
N ALA A 237 -3.80 -8.22 -14.79
CA ALA A 237 -5.24 -8.25 -14.52
C ALA A 237 -5.48 -9.04 -13.25
#